data_9002e6183228d54a92b788bf4d00c396
#
_entry.id   9002e6183228d54a92b788bf4d00c396
#
_cell.length_a   1.000
_cell.length_b   1.000
_cell.length_c   1.000
_cell.angle_alpha   90.00
_cell.angle_beta   90.00
_cell.angle_gamma   90.00
#
_symmetry.space_group_name_H-M   'P 1'
#
loop_
_entity.id
_entity.type
_entity.pdbx_description
1 polymer ?
#
loop_
_entity_poly.entity_id
_entity_poly.type
_entity_poly.pdbx_seq_one_letter_code
_entity_poly.pdbx_strand_id
1 'polypeptide(L)'
;MISRSEALNLARTAELDLVEISPDGKPPVAKIVDWGKFNYQRTKQIAKSKRNAKTSELKQIRYGLKISDHDIQVKGKKISEFFEDGHKVRLTVVFRGRELAHKDLGFALLDRIINFLGDDVVKEHEPVLAGKQLNVVVRSNGHAKTKNS
;
A
#
# COMPACT_ATOMS: atom_id res chain seq x y z
N MET A 1 -27.50 8.04 31.46
CA MET A 1 -26.25 8.77 31.72
C MET A 1 -26.05 8.77 33.24
N ILE A 2 -24.86 8.46 33.70
CA ILE A 2 -24.47 8.48 35.13
C ILE A 2 -23.24 9.39 35.30
N SER A 3 -23.01 9.84 36.52
CA SER A 3 -21.83 10.64 36.83
C SER A 3 -20.54 9.79 36.81
N ARG A 4 -19.39 10.45 36.66
CA ARG A 4 -18.08 9.76 36.72
C ARG A 4 -17.88 9.04 38.06
N SER A 5 -18.29 9.65 39.16
CA SER A 5 -18.19 9.07 40.49
C SER A 5 -19.04 7.80 40.66
N GLU A 6 -20.26 7.82 40.13
CA GLU A 6 -21.12 6.64 40.11
C GLU A 6 -20.54 5.51 39.25
N ALA A 7 -19.99 5.83 38.08
CA ALA A 7 -19.34 4.84 37.23
C ALA A 7 -18.11 4.19 37.90
N LEU A 8 -17.30 4.98 38.58
CA LEU A 8 -16.16 4.47 39.37
C LEU A 8 -16.59 3.57 40.52
N ASN A 9 -17.67 3.93 41.22
CA ASN A 9 -18.21 3.10 42.31
C ASN A 9 -18.75 1.78 41.76
N LEU A 10 -19.46 1.78 40.66
CA LEU A 10 -19.94 0.57 40.01
C LEU A 10 -18.78 -0.35 39.57
N ALA A 11 -17.71 0.21 39.02
CA ALA A 11 -16.53 -0.56 38.64
C ALA A 11 -15.86 -1.20 39.88
N ARG A 12 -15.71 -0.47 40.96
CA ARG A 12 -15.17 -1.00 42.25
C ARG A 12 -16.04 -2.10 42.84
N THR A 13 -17.36 -1.92 42.85
CA THR A 13 -18.30 -2.93 43.35
C THR A 13 -18.26 -4.22 42.53
N ALA A 14 -18.01 -4.11 41.21
CA ALA A 14 -17.89 -5.24 40.33
C ALA A 14 -16.46 -5.83 40.27
N GLU A 15 -15.51 -5.26 41.01
CA GLU A 15 -14.07 -5.63 40.95
C GLU A 15 -13.50 -5.61 39.55
N LEU A 16 -13.93 -4.64 38.76
CA LEU A 16 -13.53 -4.44 37.36
C LEU A 16 -12.97 -3.03 37.17
N ASP A 17 -12.41 -2.82 35.98
CA ASP A 17 -11.84 -1.53 35.59
C ASP A 17 -12.84 -0.69 34.78
N LEU A 18 -12.80 0.63 34.97
CA LEU A 18 -13.52 1.58 34.14
C LEU A 18 -12.62 2.04 33.00
N VAL A 19 -12.95 1.63 31.79
CA VAL A 19 -12.17 1.93 30.59
C VAL A 19 -12.89 2.93 29.69
N GLU A 20 -12.25 4.04 29.40
CA GLU A 20 -12.76 5.07 28.50
C GLU A 20 -12.56 4.61 27.04
N ILE A 21 -13.65 4.44 26.29
CA ILE A 21 -13.63 3.95 24.91
C ILE A 21 -13.63 5.09 23.92
N SER A 22 -14.43 6.15 24.19
CA SER A 22 -14.54 7.33 23.33
C SER A 22 -14.43 8.59 24.17
N PRO A 23 -13.20 9.12 24.37
CA PRO A 23 -12.98 10.35 25.15
C PRO A 23 -13.59 11.59 24.49
N ASP A 24 -13.62 11.63 23.15
CA ASP A 24 -14.10 12.76 22.36
C ASP A 24 -15.62 12.79 22.20
N GLY A 25 -16.31 11.75 22.66
CA GLY A 25 -17.76 11.66 22.62
C GLY A 25 -18.42 12.68 23.57
N LYS A 26 -19.52 13.25 23.15
CA LYS A 26 -20.34 14.14 24.00
C LYS A 26 -21.72 13.51 24.23
N PRO A 27 -21.94 12.81 25.35
CA PRO A 27 -21.03 12.56 26.48
C PRO A 27 -19.96 11.51 26.18
N PRO A 28 -18.83 11.50 26.93
CA PRO A 28 -17.79 10.47 26.82
C PRO A 28 -18.37 9.08 27.13
N VAL A 29 -17.92 8.06 26.43
CA VAL A 29 -18.37 6.68 26.61
C VAL A 29 -17.26 5.87 27.30
N ALA A 30 -17.62 5.25 28.44
CA ALA A 30 -16.76 4.36 29.19
C ALA A 30 -17.43 3.00 29.39
N LYS A 31 -16.63 1.97 29.58
CA LYS A 31 -17.09 0.59 29.77
C LYS A 31 -16.43 -0.01 31.02
N ILE A 32 -17.21 -0.72 31.81
CA ILE A 32 -16.71 -1.46 32.98
C ILE A 32 -16.34 -2.86 32.49
N VAL A 33 -15.05 -3.20 32.49
CA VAL A 33 -14.51 -4.47 31.97
C VAL A 33 -13.23 -4.84 32.71
N ASP A 34 -12.86 -6.11 32.63
CA ASP A 34 -11.50 -6.55 32.97
C ASP A 34 -10.51 -6.02 31.93
N TRP A 35 -9.66 -5.10 32.34
CA TRP A 35 -8.68 -4.45 31.45
C TRP A 35 -7.74 -5.45 30.76
N GLY A 36 -7.30 -6.47 31.50
CA GLY A 36 -6.40 -7.49 30.93
C GLY A 36 -7.03 -8.22 29.75
N LYS A 37 -8.24 -8.71 29.92
CA LYS A 37 -9.01 -9.40 28.87
C LYS A 37 -9.35 -8.46 27.72
N PHE A 38 -9.81 -7.25 28.03
CA PHE A 38 -10.18 -6.25 27.04
C PHE A 38 -8.98 -5.84 26.16
N ASN A 39 -7.85 -5.54 26.80
CA ASN A 39 -6.63 -5.15 26.10
C ASN A 39 -6.08 -6.30 25.23
N TYR A 40 -6.11 -7.52 25.75
CA TYR A 40 -5.72 -8.70 24.97
C TYR A 40 -6.58 -8.88 23.71
N GLN A 41 -7.90 -8.82 23.86
CA GLN A 41 -8.83 -8.94 22.72
C GLN A 41 -8.63 -7.81 21.71
N ARG A 42 -8.45 -6.56 22.17
CA ARG A 42 -8.20 -5.39 21.33
C ARG A 42 -6.90 -5.56 20.53
N THR A 43 -5.82 -5.96 21.22
CA THR A 43 -4.52 -6.21 20.57
C THR A 43 -4.61 -7.32 19.54
N LYS A 44 -5.32 -8.40 19.86
CA LYS A 44 -5.57 -9.51 18.94
C LYS A 44 -6.37 -9.10 17.71
N GLN A 45 -7.40 -8.26 17.89
CA GLN A 45 -8.18 -7.72 16.77
C GLN A 45 -7.35 -6.80 15.88
N ILE A 46 -6.54 -5.91 16.48
CA ILE A 46 -5.64 -5.01 15.73
C ILE A 46 -4.60 -5.83 14.94
N ALA A 47 -4.01 -6.86 15.56
CA ALA A 47 -3.07 -7.74 14.90
C ALA A 47 -3.72 -8.51 13.74
N LYS A 48 -4.96 -9.00 13.92
CA LYS A 48 -5.74 -9.66 12.87
C LYS A 48 -6.08 -8.69 11.73
N SER A 49 -6.50 -7.46 12.04
CA SER A 49 -6.79 -6.43 11.04
C SER A 49 -5.54 -6.04 10.25
N LYS A 50 -4.40 -5.85 10.93
CA LYS A 50 -3.11 -5.58 10.25
C LYS A 50 -2.67 -6.73 9.35
N ARG A 51 -2.90 -7.98 9.78
CA ARG A 51 -2.56 -9.17 9.00
C ARG A 51 -3.44 -9.33 7.76
N ASN A 52 -4.71 -8.94 7.84
CA ASN A 52 -5.66 -8.98 6.76
C ASN A 52 -5.63 -7.72 5.86
N ALA A 53 -5.08 -6.62 6.35
CA ALA A 53 -4.84 -5.44 5.54
C ALA A 53 -3.74 -5.77 4.54
N LYS A 54 -4.09 -5.87 3.25
CA LYS A 54 -3.11 -5.96 2.17
C LYS A 54 -2.25 -4.69 2.22
N THR A 55 -1.04 -4.82 2.74
CA THR A 55 -0.10 -3.70 2.78
C THR A 55 0.40 -3.44 1.37
N SER A 56 0.09 -2.26 0.84
CA SER A 56 0.65 -1.84 -0.45
C SER A 56 2.16 -1.67 -0.31
N GLU A 57 2.91 -2.45 -1.06
CA GLU A 57 4.37 -2.37 -1.12
C GLU A 57 4.81 -1.75 -2.44
N LEU A 58 6.00 -1.17 -2.45
CA LEU A 58 6.65 -0.70 -3.66
C LEU A 58 7.53 -1.81 -4.24
N LYS A 59 7.07 -2.46 -5.29
CA LYS A 59 7.84 -3.46 -6.04
C LYS A 59 8.72 -2.77 -7.08
N GLN A 60 9.87 -3.31 -7.38
CA GLN A 60 10.79 -2.75 -8.40
C GLN A 60 11.02 -3.73 -9.53
N ILE A 61 10.90 -3.25 -10.75
CA ILE A 61 11.25 -4.00 -11.97
C ILE A 61 12.28 -3.21 -12.76
N ARG A 62 13.37 -3.88 -13.11
CA ARG A 62 14.48 -3.30 -13.85
C ARG A 62 14.46 -3.73 -15.30
N TYR A 63 14.76 -2.77 -16.18
CA TYR A 63 14.87 -2.95 -17.62
C TYR A 63 16.25 -2.53 -18.09
N GLY A 64 16.82 -3.27 -19.01
CA GLY A 64 17.97 -2.81 -19.79
C GLY A 64 17.51 -2.07 -21.04
N LEU A 65 18.32 -1.15 -21.56
CA LEU A 65 17.96 -0.36 -22.74
C LEU A 65 17.71 -1.21 -24.00
N LYS A 66 18.41 -2.33 -24.10
CA LYS A 66 18.31 -3.29 -25.23
C LYS A 66 17.41 -4.48 -24.92
N ILE A 67 16.31 -4.26 -24.21
CA ILE A 67 15.39 -5.33 -23.86
C ILE A 67 14.57 -5.78 -25.07
N SER A 68 14.29 -7.08 -25.16
CA SER A 68 13.45 -7.66 -26.20
C SER A 68 11.95 -7.42 -25.91
N ASP A 69 11.12 -7.46 -26.95
CA ASP A 69 9.66 -7.34 -26.79
C ASP A 69 9.07 -8.47 -25.97
N HIS A 70 9.62 -9.66 -26.11
CA HIS A 70 9.22 -10.82 -25.31
C HIS A 70 9.44 -10.57 -23.81
N ASP A 71 10.60 -10.03 -23.43
CA ASP A 71 10.91 -9.71 -22.03
C ASP A 71 10.01 -8.60 -21.48
N ILE A 72 9.64 -7.61 -22.31
CA ILE A 72 8.66 -6.58 -21.94
C ILE A 72 7.31 -7.22 -21.63
N GLN A 73 6.87 -8.17 -22.43
CA GLN A 73 5.61 -8.89 -22.21
C GLN A 73 5.64 -9.72 -20.92
N VAL A 74 6.72 -10.47 -20.69
CA VAL A 74 6.88 -11.30 -19.48
C VAL A 74 6.88 -10.43 -18.21
N LYS A 75 7.67 -9.35 -18.24
CA LYS A 75 7.71 -8.40 -17.10
C LYS A 75 6.41 -7.63 -16.96
N GLY A 76 5.71 -7.33 -18.05
CA GLY A 76 4.40 -6.70 -18.02
C GLY A 76 3.34 -7.54 -17.33
N LYS A 77 3.31 -8.85 -17.56
CA LYS A 77 2.43 -9.78 -16.81
C LYS A 77 2.70 -9.73 -15.32
N LYS A 78 3.97 -9.73 -14.93
CA LYS A 78 4.37 -9.65 -13.52
C LYS A 78 3.96 -8.32 -12.87
N ILE A 79 4.01 -7.22 -13.62
CA ILE A 79 3.52 -5.92 -13.16
C ILE A 79 2.01 -5.96 -12.94
N SER A 80 1.26 -6.57 -13.86
CA SER A 80 -0.19 -6.74 -13.71
C SER A 80 -0.55 -7.55 -12.47
N GLU A 81 0.19 -8.62 -12.17
CA GLU A 81 0.03 -9.39 -10.93
C GLU A 81 0.28 -8.53 -9.68
N PHE A 82 1.30 -7.69 -9.70
CA PHE A 82 1.56 -6.76 -8.59
C PHE A 82 0.44 -5.74 -8.40
N PHE A 83 -0.16 -5.26 -9.48
CA PHE A 83 -1.31 -4.36 -9.41
C PHE A 83 -2.56 -5.05 -8.88
N GLU A 84 -2.81 -6.32 -9.25
CA GLU A 84 -3.90 -7.13 -8.69
C GLU A 84 -3.74 -7.32 -7.18
N ASP A 85 -2.50 -7.43 -6.69
CA ASP A 85 -2.18 -7.51 -5.26
C ASP A 85 -2.23 -6.15 -4.54
N GLY A 86 -2.46 -5.06 -5.26
CA GLY A 86 -2.56 -3.71 -4.71
C GLY A 86 -1.22 -3.03 -4.46
N HIS A 87 -0.14 -3.52 -5.07
CA HIS A 87 1.18 -2.92 -4.95
C HIS A 87 1.40 -1.79 -5.96
N LYS A 88 2.32 -0.88 -5.63
CA LYS A 88 2.90 0.07 -6.59
C LYS A 88 4.14 -0.54 -7.23
N VAL A 89 4.46 -0.13 -8.44
CA VAL A 89 5.64 -0.63 -9.15
C VAL A 89 6.55 0.51 -9.56
N ARG A 90 7.82 0.40 -9.20
CA ARG A 90 8.87 1.26 -9.70
C ARG A 90 9.48 0.62 -10.94
N LEU A 91 9.31 1.28 -12.08
CA LEU A 91 9.98 0.92 -13.32
C LEU A 91 11.34 1.62 -13.34
N THR A 92 12.40 0.86 -13.53
CA THR A 92 13.76 1.37 -13.56
C THR A 92 14.44 0.94 -14.84
N VAL A 93 14.86 1.90 -15.67
CA VAL A 93 15.72 1.65 -16.84
C VAL A 93 17.16 1.91 -16.43
N VAL A 94 18.02 0.91 -16.58
CA VAL A 94 19.43 1.00 -16.22
C VAL A 94 20.26 1.23 -17.48
N PHE A 95 21.03 2.32 -17.51
CA PHE A 95 21.97 2.63 -18.58
C PHE A 95 23.34 2.03 -18.26
N ARG A 96 23.95 1.38 -19.23
CA ARG A 96 25.28 0.78 -19.10
C ARG A 96 26.28 1.50 -20.00
N GLY A 97 27.39 1.93 -19.40
CA GLY A 97 28.51 2.53 -20.14
C GLY A 97 28.07 3.71 -21.03
N ARG A 98 28.23 3.56 -22.34
CA ARG A 98 27.92 4.60 -23.34
C ARG A 98 26.43 4.87 -23.53
N GLU A 99 25.55 4.01 -23.04
CA GLU A 99 24.09 4.16 -23.16
C GLU A 99 23.59 5.42 -22.42
N LEU A 100 24.31 5.90 -21.42
CA LEU A 100 23.97 7.13 -20.70
C LEU A 100 23.95 8.38 -21.59
N ALA A 101 24.67 8.37 -22.72
CA ALA A 101 24.61 9.43 -23.71
C ALA A 101 23.28 9.47 -24.49
N HIS A 102 22.51 8.38 -24.46
CA HIS A 102 21.23 8.20 -25.17
C HIS A 102 20.06 8.11 -24.18
N LYS A 103 19.90 9.12 -23.33
CA LYS A 103 18.83 9.20 -22.32
C LYS A 103 17.43 9.18 -22.94
N ASP A 104 17.27 9.76 -24.11
CA ASP A 104 16.04 9.79 -24.92
C ASP A 104 15.51 8.38 -25.22
N LEU A 105 16.39 7.42 -25.49
CA LEU A 105 16.00 6.03 -25.69
C LEU A 105 15.42 5.39 -24.43
N GLY A 106 15.91 5.77 -23.26
CA GLY A 106 15.37 5.32 -21.96
C GLY A 106 13.97 5.85 -21.71
N PHE A 107 13.72 7.13 -22.01
CA PHE A 107 12.38 7.72 -21.91
C PHE A 107 11.41 7.05 -22.90
N ALA A 108 11.82 6.86 -24.15
CA ALA A 108 11.02 6.16 -25.16
C ALA A 108 10.69 4.72 -24.75
N LEU A 109 11.64 4.00 -24.13
CA LEU A 109 11.42 2.66 -23.60
C LEU A 109 10.39 2.66 -22.47
N LEU A 110 10.47 3.60 -21.53
CA LEU A 110 9.48 3.72 -20.46
C LEU A 110 8.08 4.00 -20.99
N ASP A 111 7.93 4.92 -21.93
CA ASP A 111 6.65 5.22 -22.56
C ASP A 111 6.08 3.99 -23.27
N ARG A 112 6.93 3.22 -23.97
CA ARG A 112 6.54 1.97 -24.60
C ARG A 112 6.05 0.93 -23.60
N ILE A 113 6.72 0.78 -22.45
CA ILE A 113 6.32 -0.13 -21.37
C ILE A 113 4.98 0.32 -20.77
N ILE A 114 4.81 1.60 -20.50
CA ILE A 114 3.58 2.16 -19.94
C ILE A 114 2.41 1.99 -20.92
N ASN A 115 2.62 2.25 -22.19
CA ASN A 115 1.61 2.02 -23.23
C ASN A 115 1.23 0.54 -23.36
N PHE A 116 2.20 -0.37 -23.20
CA PHE A 116 1.94 -1.80 -23.19
C PHE A 116 1.08 -2.24 -21.98
N LEU A 117 1.27 -1.61 -20.83
CA LEU A 117 0.48 -1.90 -19.63
C LEU A 117 -0.97 -1.38 -19.72
N GLY A 118 -1.23 -0.44 -20.64
CA GLY A 118 -2.55 0.08 -20.94
C GLY A 118 -2.97 1.30 -20.13
N ASP A 119 -4.23 1.72 -20.34
CA ASP A 119 -4.78 2.95 -19.75
C ASP A 119 -5.07 2.84 -18.24
N ASP A 120 -5.05 1.62 -17.71
CA ASP A 120 -5.29 1.36 -16.28
C ASP A 120 -4.10 1.72 -15.39
N VAL A 121 -3.01 2.21 -15.98
CA VAL A 121 -1.77 2.55 -15.28
C VAL A 121 -1.57 4.05 -15.24
N VAL A 122 -1.33 4.57 -14.04
CA VAL A 122 -1.09 5.99 -13.78
C VAL A 122 0.33 6.19 -13.26
N LYS A 123 1.06 7.12 -13.85
CA LYS A 123 2.33 7.60 -13.30
C LYS A 123 2.07 8.47 -12.06
N GLU A 124 2.76 8.22 -10.97
CA GLU A 124 2.67 9.09 -9.77
C GLU A 124 3.47 10.38 -9.96
N HIS A 125 4.52 10.34 -10.75
CA HIS A 125 5.37 11.48 -11.10
C HIS A 125 6.02 11.24 -12.46
N GLU A 126 6.58 12.29 -13.03
CA GLU A 126 7.37 12.17 -14.27
C GLU A 126 8.65 11.36 -14.00
N PRO A 127 9.17 10.66 -15.04
CA PRO A 127 10.40 9.91 -14.92
C PRO A 127 11.58 10.77 -14.46
N VAL A 128 12.32 10.30 -13.45
CA VAL A 128 13.46 10.98 -12.88
C VAL A 128 14.74 10.21 -13.17
N LEU A 129 15.73 10.90 -13.75
CA LEU A 129 17.06 10.35 -13.96
C LEU A 129 17.90 10.54 -12.70
N ALA A 130 18.30 9.44 -12.07
CA ALA A 130 19.17 9.40 -10.92
C ALA A 130 20.44 8.60 -11.27
N GLY A 131 21.56 9.29 -11.50
CA GLY A 131 22.81 8.67 -11.92
C GLY A 131 22.67 7.92 -13.25
N LYS A 132 22.80 6.60 -13.23
CA LYS A 132 22.69 5.70 -14.39
C LYS A 132 21.32 5.00 -14.47
N GLN A 133 20.33 5.49 -13.76
CA GLN A 133 19.00 4.88 -13.70
C GLN A 133 17.92 5.91 -13.96
N LEU A 134 16.97 5.55 -14.80
CA LEU A 134 15.75 6.31 -15.04
C LEU A 134 14.60 5.62 -14.31
N ASN A 135 13.97 6.30 -13.37
CA ASN A 135 12.96 5.74 -12.48
C ASN A 135 11.62 6.45 -12.65
N VAL A 136 10.55 5.68 -12.63
CA VAL A 136 9.18 6.17 -12.52
C VAL A 136 8.38 5.21 -11.64
N VAL A 137 7.52 5.75 -10.80
CA VAL A 137 6.58 4.95 -10.01
C VAL A 137 5.22 4.98 -10.69
N VAL A 138 4.67 3.80 -10.89
CA VAL A 138 3.36 3.60 -11.50
C VAL A 138 2.46 2.82 -10.55
N ARG A 139 1.16 3.09 -10.63
CA ARG A 139 0.14 2.40 -9.87
C ARG A 139 -1.05 2.06 -10.77
N SER A 140 -1.85 1.11 -10.35
CA SER A 140 -3.13 0.85 -10.98
C SER A 140 -4.13 1.97 -10.68
N ASN A 141 -4.94 2.34 -11.66
CA ASN A 141 -5.99 3.36 -11.53
C ASN A 141 -7.25 2.84 -10.82
N GLY A 142 -7.20 1.64 -10.25
CA GLY A 142 -8.32 1.07 -9.49
C GLY A 142 -9.45 0.49 -10.33
N HIS A 143 -9.39 0.56 -11.66
CA HIS A 143 -10.27 -0.16 -12.56
C HIS A 143 -9.70 -1.57 -12.81
N ALA A 144 -9.54 -2.36 -11.75
CA ALA A 144 -9.36 -3.79 -11.93
C ALA A 144 -10.62 -4.27 -12.68
N LYS A 145 -10.47 -4.65 -13.94
CA LYS A 145 -11.48 -5.42 -14.64
C LYS A 145 -11.80 -6.62 -13.76
N THR A 146 -12.94 -6.61 -13.10
CA THR A 146 -13.56 -7.81 -12.61
C THR A 146 -13.62 -8.73 -13.82
N LYS A 147 -12.75 -9.72 -13.86
CA LYS A 147 -12.92 -10.84 -14.77
C LYS A 147 -14.23 -11.51 -14.34
N ASN A 148 -15.31 -11.08 -14.94
CA ASN A 148 -16.48 -11.92 -15.08
C ASN A 148 -16.02 -13.10 -15.96
N SER A 149 -15.78 -14.22 -15.31
CA SER A 149 -15.75 -15.53 -15.96
C SER A 149 -17.13 -15.88 -16.47
#